data_cb54bff17d6a6823c4f461befc318503
#
_entry.id   cb54bff17d6a6823c4f461befc318503
#
_cell.length_a   1.000
_cell.length_b   1.000
_cell.length_c   1.000
_cell.angle_alpha   90.00
_cell.angle_beta   90.00
_cell.angle_gamma   90.00
#
_symmetry.space_group_name_H-M   'P 1'
#
loop_
_entity.id
_entity.type
_entity.pdbx_description
1 polymer ?
#
loop_
_entity_poly.entity_id
_entity_poly.type
_entity_poly.pdbx_seq_one_letter_code
_entity_poly.pdbx_strand_id
1 'polypeptide(L)'
;MPKLILKDTYKTFTLDQDKVLPPRATVARLREKLGRLNLDILKGTARIDNGRLGIPVFISRCGRDAAGVTGTRKQMGKGATAEQAEASAVMELVERFSFFSFARDRDRFIRATSGELGERALPFEMIARSVHDASEELAVSRRIFESLPLQWTPATNLTRGTECLVPFDWFFAINEFNGPSAGNAPEEAVLQGICEVVERHVSALISRGRIRVPGIRPGSAADPLVRDMLAAYERCGIRLAVSDFTLDLGIPSIGVLAIDPSTFPARSEMVWTAGTTPSPEKALSRALTEVAQLGGDFNTGACYVASGLPKLRRVEETDFITRPSAVVDLSSLPDLSHPNIRVEIENCLQALARRDLEVFVVETTHPDIGLPAFYTIIPGAHFRERSRASGVAMFAVKHLSEQLEPAEAFARLAEVDALLPGKYFVRFHMGLCRLKAGDPQGGLAHFREALALDPDPEEAPTVYSYIGSALKEMSRYEEALAFLRQGARLDPERTDIHNLIGFCHFKRGEHAPAAAAFQRVVELDPSSAIDHANLGVNLQALGESEQAAACYRTALSLDAGIEFARRNLAALGG
;
A
#
# COMPACT_ATOMS: atom_id res chain seq x y z
N MET A 1 7.60 24.73 11.39
CA MET A 1 6.42 24.50 12.25
C MET A 1 6.93 24.30 13.68
N PRO A 2 6.17 24.67 14.72
CA PRO A 2 6.60 24.39 16.08
C PRO A 2 6.61 22.89 16.35
N LYS A 3 7.51 22.45 17.22
CA LYS A 3 7.63 21.06 17.71
C LYS A 3 6.27 20.55 18.20
N LEU A 4 5.90 19.35 17.80
CA LEU A 4 4.72 18.68 18.34
C LEU A 4 4.97 18.35 19.82
N ILE A 5 4.10 18.86 20.67
CA ILE A 5 4.06 18.56 22.11
C ILE A 5 2.78 17.76 22.37
N LEU A 6 2.95 16.49 22.73
CA LEU A 6 1.83 15.63 23.11
C LEU A 6 1.21 16.07 24.43
N LYS A 7 -0.10 16.13 24.48
CA LYS A 7 -0.89 16.55 25.66
C LYS A 7 -1.66 15.38 26.25
N ASP A 8 -2.07 15.52 27.48
CA ASP A 8 -3.02 14.58 28.08
C ASP A 8 -4.31 14.57 27.29
N THR A 9 -4.63 13.42 26.69
CA THR A 9 -5.78 13.24 25.80
C THR A 9 -6.48 11.94 26.16
N TYR A 10 -7.67 12.06 26.72
CA TYR A 10 -8.40 10.93 27.29
C TYR A 10 -9.41 10.35 26.28
N LYS A 11 -9.53 9.03 26.29
CA LYS A 11 -10.54 8.30 25.55
C LYS A 11 -11.92 8.58 26.14
N THR A 12 -12.89 8.94 25.31
CA THR A 12 -14.30 9.07 25.71
C THR A 12 -15.21 8.02 25.08
N PHE A 13 -14.67 7.25 24.15
CA PHE A 13 -15.33 6.14 23.47
C PHE A 13 -14.38 4.95 23.38
N THR A 14 -14.78 3.78 23.86
CA THR A 14 -13.95 2.57 23.95
C THR A 14 -14.70 1.30 23.54
N LEU A 15 -15.89 1.44 22.93
CA LEU A 15 -16.73 0.28 22.60
C LEU A 15 -16.06 -0.58 21.52
N ASP A 16 -15.79 -0.03 20.34
CA ASP A 16 -15.19 -0.74 19.20
C ASP A 16 -13.70 -0.42 19.07
N GLN A 17 -13.40 0.86 18.89
CA GLN A 17 -12.06 1.41 18.89
C GLN A 17 -11.93 2.48 19.97
N ASP A 18 -10.71 2.67 20.44
CA ASP A 18 -10.41 3.68 21.44
C ASP A 18 -10.29 5.06 20.79
N LYS A 19 -11.22 5.97 21.07
CA LYS A 19 -11.34 7.27 20.42
C LYS A 19 -11.61 8.41 21.40
N VAL A 20 -11.17 9.60 21.02
CA VAL A 20 -11.42 10.86 21.74
C VAL A 20 -12.88 11.29 21.62
N LEU A 21 -13.53 10.99 20.50
CA LEU A 21 -14.93 11.29 20.25
C LEU A 21 -15.69 10.04 19.81
N PRO A 22 -16.98 9.92 20.16
CA PRO A 22 -17.83 8.89 19.58
C PRO A 22 -17.89 9.01 18.05
N PRO A 23 -18.04 7.88 17.33
CA PRO A 23 -18.03 7.86 15.86
C PRO A 23 -19.01 8.84 15.21
N ARG A 24 -20.26 8.90 15.69
CA ARG A 24 -21.26 9.86 15.20
C ARG A 24 -20.83 11.32 15.36
N ALA A 25 -20.19 11.64 16.48
CA ALA A 25 -19.68 13.00 16.72
C ALA A 25 -18.52 13.34 15.78
N THR A 26 -17.65 12.37 15.48
CA THR A 26 -16.57 12.51 14.48
C THR A 26 -17.14 12.85 13.10
N VAL A 27 -18.12 12.08 12.62
CA VAL A 27 -18.78 12.33 11.31
C VAL A 27 -19.49 13.69 11.28
N ALA A 28 -20.22 14.02 12.33
CA ALA A 28 -20.93 15.29 12.43
C ALA A 28 -19.95 16.49 12.40
N ARG A 29 -18.86 16.42 13.20
CA ARG A 29 -17.79 17.44 13.23
C ARG A 29 -17.16 17.63 11.84
N LEU A 30 -16.87 16.53 11.13
CA LEU A 30 -16.32 16.63 9.78
C LEU A 30 -17.32 17.31 8.83
N ARG A 31 -18.57 16.83 8.79
CA ARG A 31 -19.60 17.40 7.91
C ARG A 31 -19.83 18.88 8.16
N GLU A 32 -19.84 19.31 9.43
CA GLU A 32 -19.93 20.73 9.80
C GLU A 32 -18.75 21.53 9.25
N LYS A 33 -17.51 21.03 9.43
CA LYS A 33 -16.31 21.69 8.90
C LYS A 33 -16.36 21.79 7.37
N LEU A 34 -16.63 20.69 6.66
CA LEU A 34 -16.72 20.66 5.20
C LEU A 34 -17.83 21.57 4.66
N GLY A 35 -18.97 21.67 5.36
CA GLY A 35 -20.07 22.56 4.99
C GLY A 35 -19.73 24.06 5.06
N ARG A 36 -18.65 24.43 5.77
CA ARG A 36 -18.12 25.80 5.84
C ARG A 36 -17.07 26.09 4.77
N LEU A 37 -16.61 25.07 4.07
CA LEU A 37 -15.58 25.19 3.04
C LEU A 37 -16.21 25.24 1.65
N ASN A 38 -15.59 25.98 0.74
CA ASN A 38 -15.95 25.99 -0.66
C ASN A 38 -15.19 24.89 -1.44
N LEU A 39 -15.14 23.67 -0.85
CA LEU A 39 -14.46 22.50 -1.39
C LEU A 39 -15.41 21.31 -1.44
N ASP A 40 -15.48 20.66 -2.60
CA ASP A 40 -16.25 19.42 -2.80
C ASP A 40 -15.39 18.20 -2.42
N ILE A 41 -15.34 17.90 -1.10
CA ILE A 41 -14.48 16.82 -0.56
C ILE A 41 -15.27 15.53 -0.35
N LEU A 42 -16.41 15.59 0.35
CA LEU A 42 -17.23 14.42 0.69
C LEU A 42 -18.63 14.54 0.11
N LYS A 43 -18.99 13.68 -0.84
CA LYS A 43 -20.36 13.61 -1.39
C LYS A 43 -21.34 12.86 -0.49
N GLY A 44 -20.84 11.88 0.27
CA GLY A 44 -21.67 11.07 1.16
C GLY A 44 -20.99 9.75 1.49
N THR A 45 -21.68 8.95 2.30
CA THR A 45 -21.25 7.62 2.72
C THR A 45 -22.26 6.57 2.29
N ALA A 46 -21.82 5.33 2.12
CA ALA A 46 -22.71 4.21 1.82
C ALA A 46 -22.16 2.93 2.45
N ARG A 47 -23.05 2.11 3.00
CA ARG A 47 -22.74 0.77 3.47
C ARG A 47 -22.63 -0.17 2.27
N ILE A 48 -21.63 -1.05 2.24
CA ILE A 48 -21.30 -1.91 1.09
C ILE A 48 -21.08 -3.38 1.43
N ASP A 49 -21.08 -3.76 2.72
CA ASP A 49 -21.04 -5.16 3.10
C ASP A 49 -22.31 -5.90 2.58
N ASN A 50 -22.20 -7.17 2.25
CA ASN A 50 -23.33 -7.94 1.72
C ASN A 50 -24.27 -8.47 2.82
N GLY A 51 -23.93 -8.27 4.10
CA GLY A 51 -24.73 -8.58 5.26
C GLY A 51 -24.66 -10.02 5.76
N ARG A 52 -23.88 -10.93 5.14
CA ARG A 52 -23.74 -12.32 5.57
C ARG A 52 -23.07 -12.42 6.95
N LEU A 53 -21.94 -11.72 7.13
CA LEU A 53 -21.24 -11.61 8.42
C LEU A 53 -21.92 -10.62 9.37
N GLY A 54 -22.60 -9.62 8.81
CA GLY A 54 -23.16 -8.53 9.58
C GLY A 54 -22.13 -7.54 10.13
N ILE A 55 -20.85 -7.69 9.76
CA ILE A 55 -19.77 -6.77 10.12
C ILE A 55 -19.78 -5.60 9.13
N PRO A 56 -20.01 -4.36 9.60
CA PRO A 56 -20.22 -3.23 8.69
C PRO A 56 -18.97 -2.80 7.94
N VAL A 57 -19.13 -2.54 6.65
CA VAL A 57 -18.14 -1.89 5.78
C VAL A 57 -18.80 -0.73 5.07
N PHE A 58 -18.15 0.43 5.10
CA PHE A 58 -18.63 1.65 4.46
C PHE A 58 -17.65 2.16 3.42
N ILE A 59 -18.16 2.93 2.47
CA ILE A 59 -17.35 3.81 1.62
C ILE A 59 -17.75 5.26 1.88
N SER A 60 -16.75 6.15 1.86
CA SER A 60 -16.92 7.57 1.63
C SER A 60 -16.75 7.85 0.13
N ARG A 61 -17.68 8.58 -0.48
CA ARG A 61 -17.61 8.98 -1.88
C ARG A 61 -16.92 10.34 -1.97
N CYS A 62 -15.80 10.39 -2.66
CA CYS A 62 -15.03 11.60 -2.86
C CYS A 62 -15.78 12.61 -3.72
N GLY A 63 -15.74 13.88 -3.33
CA GLY A 63 -16.09 15.00 -4.18
C GLY A 63 -15.01 15.24 -5.25
N ARG A 64 -15.24 16.22 -6.14
CA ARG A 64 -14.30 16.52 -7.24
C ARG A 64 -12.92 16.92 -6.75
N ASP A 65 -12.88 17.79 -5.73
CA ASP A 65 -11.61 18.30 -5.21
C ASP A 65 -10.82 17.19 -4.51
N ALA A 66 -11.50 16.34 -3.73
CA ALA A 66 -10.85 15.19 -3.12
C ALA A 66 -10.38 14.17 -4.15
N ALA A 67 -11.19 13.84 -5.16
CA ALA A 67 -10.81 12.90 -6.21
C ALA A 67 -9.62 13.42 -7.05
N GLY A 68 -9.57 14.73 -7.32
CA GLY A 68 -8.46 15.38 -8.00
C GLY A 68 -7.15 15.32 -7.22
N VAL A 69 -7.21 15.34 -5.89
CA VAL A 69 -6.03 15.25 -5.01
C VAL A 69 -5.62 13.81 -4.74
N THR A 70 -6.57 12.94 -4.38
CA THR A 70 -6.28 11.56 -3.96
C THR A 70 -6.14 10.58 -5.12
N GLY A 71 -6.60 10.94 -6.31
CA GLY A 71 -6.63 10.05 -7.47
C GLY A 71 -7.71 8.95 -7.39
N THR A 72 -8.52 8.91 -6.32
CA THR A 72 -9.55 7.91 -6.09
C THR A 72 -10.93 8.53 -5.93
N ARG A 73 -11.98 7.77 -6.24
CA ARG A 73 -13.37 8.22 -6.12
C ARG A 73 -14.04 7.79 -4.82
N LYS A 74 -13.38 6.96 -4.04
CA LYS A 74 -13.89 6.40 -2.78
C LYS A 74 -12.76 6.04 -1.83
N GLN A 75 -13.04 6.10 -0.52
CA GLN A 75 -12.23 5.49 0.53
C GLN A 75 -13.11 4.49 1.29
N MET A 76 -12.49 3.48 1.89
CA MET A 76 -13.22 2.44 2.60
C MET A 76 -13.03 2.59 4.11
N GLY A 77 -14.02 2.15 4.88
CA GLY A 77 -13.94 2.12 6.33
C GLY A 77 -14.61 0.87 6.89
N LYS A 78 -14.10 0.41 8.00
CA LYS A 78 -14.50 -0.78 8.72
C LYS A 78 -14.73 -0.50 10.19
N GLY A 79 -15.53 -1.31 10.84
CA GLY A 79 -15.79 -1.23 12.27
C GLY A 79 -16.70 -2.37 12.72
N ALA A 80 -16.70 -2.68 14.01
CA ALA A 80 -17.64 -3.64 14.58
C ALA A 80 -19.07 -3.07 14.64
N THR A 81 -19.23 -1.76 14.54
CA THR A 81 -20.51 -1.05 14.46
C THR A 81 -20.62 -0.23 13.18
N ALA A 82 -21.84 0.03 12.71
CA ALA A 82 -22.09 0.82 11.51
C ALA A 82 -21.54 2.26 11.65
N GLU A 83 -21.70 2.86 12.82
CA GLU A 83 -21.20 4.19 13.13
C GLU A 83 -19.67 4.25 13.07
N GLN A 84 -18.98 3.22 13.58
CA GLN A 84 -17.52 3.16 13.54
C GLN A 84 -17.02 2.95 12.11
N ALA A 85 -17.66 2.09 11.34
CA ALA A 85 -17.30 1.85 9.94
C ALA A 85 -17.49 3.12 9.08
N GLU A 86 -18.58 3.87 9.29
CA GLU A 86 -18.80 5.17 8.63
C GLU A 86 -17.72 6.20 9.04
N ALA A 87 -17.44 6.31 10.33
CA ALA A 87 -16.40 7.22 10.84
C ALA A 87 -15.02 6.86 10.28
N SER A 88 -14.68 5.56 10.21
CA SER A 88 -13.46 5.08 9.59
C SER A 88 -13.35 5.53 8.12
N ALA A 89 -14.40 5.33 7.32
CA ALA A 89 -14.41 5.71 5.90
C ALA A 89 -14.24 7.22 5.67
N VAL A 90 -14.85 8.07 6.51
CA VAL A 90 -14.71 9.53 6.37
C VAL A 90 -13.37 10.03 6.90
N MET A 91 -12.82 9.41 7.95
CA MET A 91 -11.51 9.79 8.47
C MET A 91 -10.37 9.35 7.54
N GLU A 92 -10.49 8.22 6.84
CA GLU A 92 -9.55 7.84 5.78
C GLU A 92 -9.56 8.85 4.62
N LEU A 93 -10.73 9.39 4.26
CA LEU A 93 -10.79 10.48 3.28
C LEU A 93 -10.05 11.73 3.76
N VAL A 94 -10.21 12.13 5.03
CA VAL A 94 -9.47 13.26 5.61
C VAL A 94 -7.98 13.03 5.61
N GLU A 95 -7.55 11.84 5.99
CA GLU A 95 -6.16 11.40 5.99
C GLU A 95 -5.54 11.54 4.59
N ARG A 96 -6.14 10.88 3.59
CA ARG A 96 -5.66 10.88 2.21
C ARG A 96 -5.66 12.28 1.60
N PHE A 97 -6.75 13.02 1.79
CA PHE A 97 -6.83 14.39 1.28
C PHE A 97 -5.79 15.31 1.91
N SER A 98 -5.61 15.24 3.24
CA SER A 98 -4.61 16.05 3.95
C SER A 98 -3.20 15.70 3.51
N PHE A 99 -2.87 14.41 3.45
CA PHE A 99 -1.54 13.93 3.08
C PHE A 99 -1.18 14.31 1.63
N PHE A 100 -2.04 14.04 0.66
CA PHE A 100 -1.76 14.35 -0.74
C PHE A 100 -1.81 15.85 -1.05
N SER A 101 -2.63 16.62 -0.33
CA SER A 101 -2.61 18.09 -0.41
C SER A 101 -1.28 18.62 0.10
N PHE A 102 -0.79 18.11 1.24
CA PHE A 102 0.51 18.46 1.79
C PHE A 102 1.65 18.13 0.81
N ALA A 103 1.65 16.93 0.24
CA ALA A 103 2.68 16.48 -0.68
C ALA A 103 2.77 17.33 -1.97
N ARG A 104 1.69 18.01 -2.37
CA ARG A 104 1.64 18.90 -3.55
C ARG A 104 1.96 20.35 -3.23
N ASP A 105 1.95 20.75 -1.97
CA ASP A 105 2.19 22.12 -1.53
C ASP A 105 3.69 22.40 -1.44
N ARG A 106 4.25 23.01 -2.48
CA ARG A 106 5.69 23.29 -2.57
C ARG A 106 6.22 24.19 -1.45
N ASP A 107 5.37 25.01 -0.85
CA ASP A 107 5.75 25.94 0.22
C ASP A 107 6.01 25.21 1.56
N ARG A 108 5.66 23.92 1.63
CA ARG A 108 5.94 23.04 2.78
C ARG A 108 7.36 22.48 2.80
N PHE A 109 8.12 22.67 1.72
CA PHE A 109 9.40 22.00 1.53
C PHE A 109 10.55 22.97 1.28
N ILE A 110 11.71 22.62 1.81
CA ILE A 110 12.99 23.23 1.47
C ILE A 110 13.68 22.28 0.49
N ARG A 111 13.96 22.74 -0.74
CA ARG A 111 14.73 21.95 -1.68
C ARG A 111 16.23 22.21 -1.44
N ALA A 112 16.92 21.21 -0.93
CA ALA A 112 18.34 21.29 -0.58
C ALA A 112 19.00 19.92 -0.57
N THR A 113 20.31 19.88 -0.60
CA THR A 113 21.10 18.71 -0.25
C THR A 113 21.23 18.60 1.28
N SER A 114 21.51 17.39 1.78
CA SER A 114 21.73 17.21 3.23
C SER A 114 22.92 18.03 3.76
N GLY A 115 23.96 18.23 2.93
CA GLY A 115 25.12 19.03 3.29
C GLY A 115 24.80 20.52 3.49
N GLU A 116 23.91 21.10 2.68
CA GLU A 116 23.46 22.50 2.83
C GLU A 116 22.64 22.71 4.11
N LEU A 117 21.95 21.67 4.61
CA LEU A 117 21.14 21.72 5.82
C LEU A 117 21.97 21.47 7.09
N GLY A 118 23.11 20.79 6.97
CA GLY A 118 23.98 20.44 8.09
C GLY A 118 23.28 19.62 9.17
N GLU A 119 23.49 19.96 10.43
CA GLU A 119 22.93 19.22 11.59
C GLU A 119 21.41 19.25 11.69
N ARG A 120 20.72 20.08 10.92
CA ARG A 120 19.26 20.10 10.87
C ARG A 120 18.69 18.94 10.08
N ALA A 121 19.48 18.37 9.14
CA ALA A 121 19.04 17.22 8.34
C ALA A 121 18.99 15.96 9.18
N LEU A 122 18.05 15.06 8.85
CA LEU A 122 18.04 13.71 9.39
C LEU A 122 19.41 13.04 9.10
N PRO A 123 20.07 12.43 10.13
CA PRO A 123 21.36 11.77 9.94
C PRO A 123 21.34 10.68 8.88
N PHE A 124 22.44 10.56 8.11
CA PHE A 124 22.55 9.57 7.03
C PHE A 124 22.34 8.12 7.53
N GLU A 125 22.71 7.82 8.74
CA GLU A 125 22.50 6.51 9.37
C GLU A 125 21.02 6.13 9.44
N MET A 126 20.12 7.11 9.62
CA MET A 126 18.67 6.90 9.57
C MET A 126 18.17 6.68 8.13
N ILE A 127 18.82 7.31 7.16
CA ILE A 127 18.54 7.08 5.73
C ILE A 127 18.94 5.66 5.34
N ALA A 128 20.16 5.23 5.69
CA ALA A 128 20.63 3.87 5.43
C ALA A 128 19.73 2.82 6.11
N ARG A 129 19.37 3.06 7.37
CA ARG A 129 18.45 2.21 8.12
C ARG A 129 17.06 2.15 7.46
N SER A 130 16.58 3.24 6.89
CA SER A 130 15.25 3.30 6.27
C SER A 130 15.09 2.35 5.08
N VAL A 131 16.18 1.93 4.46
CA VAL A 131 16.23 0.98 3.35
C VAL A 131 17.03 -0.29 3.67
N HIS A 132 17.39 -0.48 4.94
CA HIS A 132 18.18 -1.62 5.44
C HIS A 132 19.52 -1.82 4.72
N ASP A 133 20.15 -0.72 4.28
CA ASP A 133 21.43 -0.78 3.58
C ASP A 133 22.56 -1.04 4.58
N ALA A 134 23.10 -2.25 4.50
CA ALA A 134 24.29 -2.70 5.23
C ALA A 134 25.41 -3.13 4.26
N SER A 135 25.39 -2.62 3.03
CA SER A 135 26.37 -2.96 2.00
C SER A 135 27.76 -2.41 2.31
N GLU A 136 28.79 -3.06 1.76
CA GLU A 136 30.18 -2.57 1.82
C GLU A 136 30.36 -1.21 1.08
N GLU A 137 29.42 -0.90 0.20
CA GLU A 137 29.40 0.32 -0.62
C GLU A 137 28.72 1.51 0.06
N LEU A 138 28.36 1.38 1.34
CA LEU A 138 27.61 2.41 2.08
C LEU A 138 28.26 3.79 2.04
N ALA A 139 29.59 3.85 2.05
CA ALA A 139 30.33 5.12 1.94
C ALA A 139 30.13 5.81 0.57
N VAL A 140 30.05 5.04 -0.50
CA VAL A 140 29.76 5.57 -1.85
C VAL A 140 28.29 5.95 -1.96
N SER A 141 27.40 5.10 -1.44
CA SER A 141 25.94 5.37 -1.37
C SER A 141 25.66 6.67 -0.61
N ARG A 142 26.40 6.94 0.48
CA ARG A 142 26.34 8.20 1.23
C ARG A 142 26.68 9.40 0.34
N ARG A 143 27.78 9.34 -0.40
CA ARG A 143 28.19 10.44 -1.30
C ARG A 143 27.14 10.72 -2.38
N ILE A 144 26.52 9.66 -2.93
CA ILE A 144 25.43 9.78 -3.91
C ILE A 144 24.23 10.46 -3.26
N PHE A 145 23.78 9.97 -2.10
CA PHE A 145 22.65 10.54 -1.37
C PHE A 145 22.88 12.03 -1.00
N GLU A 146 24.06 12.35 -0.46
CA GLU A 146 24.41 13.71 -0.05
C GLU A 146 24.48 14.70 -1.22
N SER A 147 24.55 14.22 -2.46
CA SER A 147 24.50 15.05 -3.67
C SER A 147 23.07 15.29 -4.19
N LEU A 148 22.05 14.65 -3.60
CA LEU A 148 20.66 14.77 -4.07
C LEU A 148 19.98 16.02 -3.53
N PRO A 149 19.41 16.88 -4.38
CA PRO A 149 18.56 17.97 -3.93
C PRO A 149 17.16 17.46 -3.63
N LEU A 150 16.92 17.04 -2.38
CA LEU A 150 15.66 16.48 -1.90
C LEU A 150 14.71 17.56 -1.36
N GLN A 151 13.43 17.21 -1.21
CA GLN A 151 12.41 18.05 -0.58
C GLN A 151 12.37 17.75 0.92
N TRP A 152 12.83 18.67 1.72
CA TRP A 152 12.94 18.54 3.18
C TRP A 152 11.80 19.26 3.89
N THR A 153 11.24 18.64 4.92
CA THR A 153 10.17 19.21 5.75
C THR A 153 10.46 18.99 7.23
N PRO A 154 9.99 19.89 8.12
CA PRO A 154 10.15 19.71 9.57
C PRO A 154 9.43 18.46 10.08
N ALA A 155 10.11 17.71 10.95
CA ALA A 155 9.57 16.57 11.66
C ALA A 155 9.93 16.64 13.15
N THR A 156 9.07 16.10 14.00
CA THR A 156 9.36 15.89 15.41
C THR A 156 9.79 14.44 15.63
N ASN A 157 10.99 14.23 16.16
CA ASN A 157 11.42 12.94 16.70
C ASN A 157 10.76 12.73 18.07
N LEU A 158 9.72 11.93 18.12
CA LEU A 158 8.97 11.68 19.37
C LEU A 158 9.78 10.86 20.39
N THR A 159 10.68 9.99 19.92
CA THR A 159 11.50 9.15 20.78
C THR A 159 12.52 9.98 21.56
N ARG A 160 13.14 10.98 20.92
CA ARG A 160 14.17 11.86 21.53
C ARG A 160 13.62 13.20 21.98
N GLY A 161 12.41 13.55 21.56
CA GLY A 161 11.85 14.87 21.83
C GLY A 161 12.57 16.01 21.13
N THR A 162 13.17 15.80 19.95
CA THR A 162 13.91 16.79 19.17
C THR A 162 13.22 17.09 17.84
N GLU A 163 13.65 18.14 17.16
CA GLU A 163 13.21 18.46 15.80
C GLU A 163 14.34 18.21 14.80
N CYS A 164 13.99 17.83 13.60
CA CYS A 164 14.90 17.74 12.46
C CYS A 164 14.13 17.98 11.15
N LEU A 165 14.88 18.08 10.05
CA LEU A 165 14.33 18.07 8.71
C LEU A 165 14.44 16.66 8.14
N VAL A 166 13.32 16.10 7.66
CA VAL A 166 13.29 14.79 6.99
C VAL A 166 13.09 14.97 5.49
N PRO A 167 13.75 14.16 4.64
CA PRO A 167 13.54 14.20 3.19
C PRO A 167 12.23 13.52 2.85
N PHE A 168 11.17 14.33 2.65
CA PHE A 168 9.81 13.85 2.45
C PHE A 168 9.67 12.96 1.21
N ASP A 169 10.20 13.39 0.08
CA ASP A 169 10.17 12.65 -1.18
C ASP A 169 10.89 11.30 -1.10
N TRP A 170 12.00 11.23 -0.33
CA TRP A 170 12.66 9.96 -0.01
C TRP A 170 11.74 9.00 0.73
N PHE A 171 11.17 9.44 1.87
CA PHE A 171 10.30 8.59 2.67
C PHE A 171 8.99 8.25 1.96
N PHE A 172 8.45 9.18 1.17
CA PHE A 172 7.28 8.90 0.34
C PHE A 172 7.57 7.81 -0.70
N ALA A 173 8.74 7.85 -1.34
CA ALA A 173 9.14 6.85 -2.35
C ALA A 173 9.36 5.45 -1.76
N ILE A 174 9.81 5.35 -0.49
CA ILE A 174 10.11 4.05 0.15
C ILE A 174 8.98 3.50 1.02
N ASN A 175 8.12 4.35 1.57
CA ASN A 175 6.99 3.97 2.43
C ASN A 175 5.66 3.95 1.68
N GLU A 176 5.60 4.57 0.49
CA GLU A 176 4.38 4.74 -0.30
C GLU A 176 3.24 5.34 0.56
N PHE A 177 2.16 4.60 0.77
CA PHE A 177 0.99 5.04 1.50
C PHE A 177 0.98 4.59 2.97
N ASN A 178 2.08 4.06 3.49
CA ASN A 178 2.17 3.60 4.87
C ASN A 178 2.65 4.73 5.79
N GLY A 179 1.94 4.94 6.89
CA GLY A 179 2.27 5.93 7.91
C GLY A 179 1.43 7.19 7.97
N PRO A 180 0.69 7.65 6.91
CA PRO A 180 -0.31 8.68 7.07
C PRO A 180 -1.42 8.25 8.02
N SER A 181 -1.93 9.20 8.80
CA SER A 181 -3.00 8.95 9.77
C SER A 181 -3.75 10.24 10.11
N ALA A 182 -5.02 10.12 10.47
CA ALA A 182 -5.83 11.24 10.94
C ALA A 182 -6.62 10.87 12.19
N GLY A 183 -6.94 11.87 13.01
CA GLY A 183 -7.67 11.67 14.26
C GLY A 183 -8.45 12.90 14.70
N ASN A 184 -9.24 12.74 15.77
CA ASN A 184 -9.97 13.85 16.40
C ASN A 184 -9.05 14.74 17.24
N ALA A 185 -7.90 14.21 17.67
CA ALA A 185 -6.83 14.91 18.36
C ALA A 185 -5.47 14.50 17.77
N PRO A 186 -4.42 15.33 17.95
CA PRO A 186 -3.07 14.98 17.49
C PRO A 186 -2.60 13.62 18.01
N GLU A 187 -2.82 13.34 19.30
CA GLU A 187 -2.43 12.10 19.94
C GLU A 187 -3.14 10.88 19.33
N GLU A 188 -4.44 11.01 19.00
CA GLU A 188 -5.19 9.94 18.33
C GLU A 188 -4.62 9.63 16.95
N ALA A 189 -4.29 10.67 16.17
CA ALA A 189 -3.69 10.51 14.85
C ALA A 189 -2.28 9.88 14.93
N VAL A 190 -1.43 10.40 15.82
CA VAL A 190 -0.06 9.88 16.01
C VAL A 190 -0.06 8.41 16.45
N LEU A 191 -0.89 8.04 17.43
CA LEU A 191 -0.99 6.65 17.87
C LEU A 191 -1.43 5.72 16.73
N GLN A 192 -2.42 6.14 15.93
CA GLN A 192 -2.88 5.39 14.77
C GLN A 192 -1.74 5.17 13.76
N GLY A 193 -0.94 6.20 13.46
CA GLY A 193 0.19 6.11 12.54
C GLY A 193 1.30 5.18 13.06
N ILE A 194 1.63 5.24 14.36
CA ILE A 194 2.59 4.32 14.98
C ILE A 194 2.09 2.87 14.85
N CYS A 195 0.83 2.61 15.22
CA CYS A 195 0.24 1.28 15.14
C CYS A 195 0.22 0.74 13.70
N GLU A 196 -0.09 1.57 12.70
CA GLU A 196 -0.08 1.15 11.31
C GLU A 196 1.32 0.76 10.83
N VAL A 197 2.34 1.60 11.10
CA VAL A 197 3.71 1.28 10.70
C VAL A 197 4.22 0.00 11.38
N VAL A 198 3.88 -0.21 12.66
CA VAL A 198 4.20 -1.46 13.38
C VAL A 198 3.48 -2.66 12.75
N GLU A 199 2.20 -2.53 12.44
CA GLU A 199 1.40 -3.57 11.75
C GLU A 199 2.04 -4.00 10.44
N ARG A 200 2.45 -3.03 9.61
CA ARG A 200 3.13 -3.28 8.34
C ARG A 200 4.48 -3.94 8.53
N HIS A 201 5.25 -3.48 9.51
CA HIS A 201 6.57 -4.02 9.84
C HIS A 201 6.50 -5.51 10.23
N VAL A 202 5.69 -5.87 11.21
CA VAL A 202 5.59 -7.26 11.68
C VAL A 202 4.99 -8.16 10.59
N SER A 203 4.00 -7.66 9.85
CA SER A 203 3.39 -8.37 8.72
C SER A 203 4.41 -8.67 7.62
N ALA A 204 5.28 -7.71 7.29
CA ALA A 204 6.34 -7.90 6.31
C ALA A 204 7.36 -8.95 6.76
N LEU A 205 7.79 -8.91 8.01
CA LEU A 205 8.74 -9.89 8.58
C LEU A 205 8.16 -11.31 8.54
N ILE A 206 6.93 -11.47 9.03
CA ILE A 206 6.28 -12.78 9.14
C ILE A 206 6.00 -13.36 7.75
N SER A 207 5.45 -12.57 6.85
CA SER A 207 5.11 -13.05 5.50
C SER A 207 6.34 -13.42 4.67
N ARG A 208 7.38 -12.59 4.69
CA ARG A 208 8.63 -12.84 3.94
C ARG A 208 9.44 -13.99 4.51
N GLY A 209 9.53 -14.06 5.86
CA GLY A 209 10.26 -15.10 6.55
C GLY A 209 9.48 -16.41 6.66
N ARG A 210 8.20 -16.43 6.32
CA ARG A 210 7.27 -17.53 6.65
C ARG A 210 7.45 -18.01 8.09
N ILE A 211 7.53 -17.03 9.01
CA ILE A 211 7.81 -17.28 10.42
C ILE A 211 6.60 -17.97 11.04
N ARG A 212 6.84 -19.12 11.69
CA ARG A 212 5.82 -19.76 12.52
C ARG A 212 5.70 -19.02 13.84
N VAL A 213 4.62 -18.30 14.01
CA VAL A 213 4.28 -17.55 15.23
C VAL A 213 3.31 -18.34 16.10
N PRO A 214 3.14 -17.99 17.39
CA PRO A 214 2.11 -18.61 18.23
C PRO A 214 0.71 -18.37 17.67
N GLY A 215 -0.14 -19.39 17.75
CA GLY A 215 -1.57 -19.26 17.51
C GLY A 215 -2.27 -18.72 18.76
N ILE A 216 -3.29 -17.90 18.57
CA ILE A 216 -4.13 -17.38 19.66
C ILE A 216 -5.42 -18.21 19.71
N ARG A 217 -5.80 -18.66 20.90
CA ARG A 217 -7.07 -19.35 21.11
C ARG A 217 -8.22 -18.34 20.97
N PRO A 218 -9.11 -18.44 19.93
CA PRO A 218 -10.17 -17.46 19.74
C PRO A 218 -11.12 -17.32 20.92
N GLY A 219 -11.42 -18.45 21.62
CA GLY A 219 -12.25 -18.46 22.81
C GLY A 219 -11.65 -17.78 24.05
N SER A 220 -10.40 -17.31 24.00
CA SER A 220 -9.76 -16.55 25.08
C SER A 220 -10.05 -15.05 25.03
N ALA A 221 -10.73 -14.55 23.98
CA ALA A 221 -11.15 -13.16 23.90
C ALA A 221 -12.20 -12.80 24.97
N ALA A 222 -11.99 -11.71 25.66
CA ALA A 222 -12.86 -11.22 26.73
C ALA A 222 -13.87 -10.17 26.25
N ASP A 223 -13.51 -9.34 25.24
CA ASP A 223 -14.37 -8.28 24.72
C ASP A 223 -15.62 -8.89 24.04
N PRO A 224 -16.85 -8.50 24.47
CA PRO A 224 -18.08 -9.02 23.89
C PRO A 224 -18.20 -8.80 22.38
N LEU A 225 -17.78 -7.63 21.86
CA LEU A 225 -17.83 -7.35 20.42
C LEU A 225 -16.91 -8.27 19.62
N VAL A 226 -15.70 -8.55 20.16
CA VAL A 226 -14.76 -9.48 19.55
C VAL A 226 -15.36 -10.89 19.50
N ARG A 227 -15.96 -11.35 20.62
CA ARG A 227 -16.64 -12.64 20.66
C ARG A 227 -17.81 -12.74 19.69
N ASP A 228 -18.62 -11.68 19.58
CA ASP A 228 -19.74 -11.64 18.63
C ASP A 228 -19.26 -11.73 17.18
N MET A 229 -18.16 -11.05 16.83
CA MET A 229 -17.56 -11.16 15.50
C MET A 229 -17.01 -12.57 15.24
N LEU A 230 -16.26 -13.16 16.18
CA LEU A 230 -15.76 -14.52 16.05
C LEU A 230 -16.91 -15.53 15.85
N ALA A 231 -17.99 -15.39 16.63
CA ALA A 231 -19.19 -16.20 16.48
C ALA A 231 -19.89 -15.95 15.12
N ALA A 232 -19.83 -14.74 14.55
CA ALA A 232 -20.37 -14.47 13.23
C ALA A 232 -19.61 -15.22 12.13
N TYR A 233 -18.28 -15.25 12.17
CA TYR A 233 -17.46 -16.05 11.26
C TYR A 233 -17.79 -17.54 11.39
N GLU A 234 -17.87 -18.06 12.62
CA GLU A 234 -18.20 -19.46 12.89
C GLU A 234 -19.59 -19.84 12.35
N ARG A 235 -20.62 -19.02 12.61
CA ARG A 235 -21.99 -19.24 12.06
C ARG A 235 -22.01 -19.25 10.53
N CYS A 236 -21.16 -18.49 9.89
CA CYS A 236 -21.00 -18.47 8.43
C CYS A 236 -20.16 -19.65 7.89
N GLY A 237 -19.62 -20.50 8.76
CA GLY A 237 -18.73 -21.59 8.39
C GLY A 237 -17.33 -21.17 7.93
N ILE A 238 -16.97 -19.93 8.18
CA ILE A 238 -15.65 -19.38 7.83
C ILE A 238 -14.64 -19.80 8.90
N ARG A 239 -13.57 -20.46 8.46
CA ARG A 239 -12.49 -20.90 9.35
C ARG A 239 -11.49 -19.76 9.56
N LEU A 240 -11.17 -19.49 10.82
CA LEU A 240 -10.17 -18.50 11.22
C LEU A 240 -8.94 -19.18 11.83
N ALA A 241 -7.75 -18.71 11.45
CA ALA A 241 -6.51 -18.93 12.20
C ALA A 241 -6.05 -17.56 12.72
N VAL A 242 -6.04 -17.43 14.05
CA VAL A 242 -5.61 -16.22 14.75
C VAL A 242 -4.20 -16.43 15.26
N SER A 243 -3.30 -15.49 15.01
CA SER A 243 -1.87 -15.60 15.29
C SER A 243 -1.33 -14.38 16.01
N ASP A 244 -0.38 -14.59 16.93
CA ASP A 244 0.35 -13.53 17.60
C ASP A 244 1.47 -12.99 16.68
N PHE A 245 1.28 -11.78 16.18
CA PHE A 245 2.25 -11.06 15.34
C PHE A 245 3.10 -10.07 16.12
N THR A 246 3.00 -10.05 17.45
CA THR A 246 3.70 -9.08 18.31
C THR A 246 5.23 -9.14 18.13
N LEU A 247 5.76 -10.33 17.83
CA LEU A 247 7.20 -10.59 17.75
C LEU A 247 7.90 -10.07 19.02
N ASP A 248 9.07 -9.47 18.84
CA ASP A 248 9.87 -8.92 19.92
C ASP A 248 9.69 -7.40 20.14
N LEU A 249 8.72 -6.79 19.43
CA LEU A 249 8.42 -5.36 19.57
C LEU A 249 7.63 -5.03 20.84
N GLY A 250 6.87 -5.99 21.37
CA GLY A 250 6.07 -5.78 22.57
C GLY A 250 4.84 -4.89 22.40
N ILE A 251 4.46 -4.56 21.16
CA ILE A 251 3.21 -3.85 20.82
C ILE A 251 2.24 -4.88 20.25
N PRO A 252 1.06 -5.08 20.87
CA PRO A 252 0.13 -6.14 20.46
C PRO A 252 -0.24 -6.03 18.98
N SER A 253 0.09 -7.07 18.25
CA SER A 253 -0.19 -7.21 16.82
C SER A 253 -0.78 -8.59 16.57
N ILE A 254 -1.87 -8.69 15.85
CA ILE A 254 -2.61 -9.93 15.65
C ILE A 254 -2.86 -10.14 14.17
N GLY A 255 -2.44 -11.31 13.66
CA GLY A 255 -2.76 -11.77 12.33
C GLY A 255 -4.00 -12.65 12.32
N VAL A 256 -4.86 -12.50 11.30
CA VAL A 256 -6.04 -13.35 11.09
C VAL A 256 -6.06 -13.84 9.65
N LEU A 257 -5.99 -15.15 9.46
CA LEU A 257 -6.26 -15.82 8.19
C LEU A 257 -7.68 -16.37 8.20
N ALA A 258 -8.46 -16.05 7.18
CA ALA A 258 -9.83 -16.51 7.02
C ALA A 258 -10.02 -17.29 5.71
N ILE A 259 -10.68 -18.44 5.78
CA ILE A 259 -10.99 -19.30 4.64
C ILE A 259 -12.47 -19.70 4.72
N ASP A 260 -13.22 -19.46 3.67
CA ASP A 260 -14.57 -20.02 3.53
C ASP A 260 -14.51 -21.31 2.70
N PRO A 261 -14.58 -22.50 3.31
CA PRO A 261 -14.50 -23.77 2.59
C PRO A 261 -15.65 -24.01 1.60
N SER A 262 -16.77 -23.29 1.76
CA SER A 262 -17.94 -23.45 0.89
C SER A 262 -17.81 -22.70 -0.44
N THR A 263 -16.91 -21.73 -0.51
CA THR A 263 -16.73 -20.88 -1.69
C THR A 263 -15.31 -20.89 -2.24
N PHE A 264 -14.31 -21.23 -1.42
CA PHE A 264 -12.92 -21.33 -1.83
C PHE A 264 -12.65 -22.63 -2.62
N PRO A 265 -11.85 -22.62 -3.71
CA PRO A 265 -11.24 -21.46 -4.37
C PRO A 265 -12.13 -20.83 -5.47
N ALA A 266 -13.31 -21.37 -5.75
CA ALA A 266 -14.08 -21.06 -6.94
C ALA A 266 -14.69 -19.63 -6.93
N ARG A 267 -15.08 -19.11 -5.74
CA ARG A 267 -15.78 -17.84 -5.59
C ARG A 267 -15.22 -16.94 -4.50
N SER A 268 -14.27 -17.40 -3.71
CA SER A 268 -13.59 -16.59 -2.70
C SER A 268 -12.11 -16.93 -2.62
N GLU A 269 -11.35 -16.01 -2.06
CA GLU A 269 -9.93 -16.14 -1.77
C GLU A 269 -9.72 -16.42 -0.27
N MET A 270 -8.53 -16.85 0.11
CA MET A 270 -8.08 -16.78 1.49
C MET A 270 -7.74 -15.34 1.83
N VAL A 271 -8.33 -14.81 2.90
CA VAL A 271 -8.09 -13.45 3.35
C VAL A 271 -7.16 -13.47 4.55
N TRP A 272 -6.01 -12.81 4.42
CA TRP A 272 -5.04 -12.71 5.49
C TRP A 272 -4.79 -11.24 5.84
N THR A 273 -5.02 -10.90 7.12
CA THR A 273 -4.98 -9.53 7.62
C THR A 273 -4.16 -9.43 8.90
N ALA A 274 -3.89 -8.21 9.31
CA ALA A 274 -3.32 -7.93 10.63
C ALA A 274 -4.00 -6.72 11.27
N GLY A 275 -3.87 -6.60 12.59
CA GLY A 275 -4.30 -5.46 13.37
C GLY A 275 -3.34 -5.20 14.51
N THR A 276 -2.94 -3.95 14.70
CA THR A 276 -2.06 -3.51 15.79
C THR A 276 -2.70 -2.37 16.54
N THR A 277 -2.76 -2.49 17.86
CA THR A 277 -3.18 -1.42 18.80
C THR A 277 -2.51 -1.65 20.15
N PRO A 278 -2.50 -0.67 21.08
CA PRO A 278 -1.99 -0.90 22.44
C PRO A 278 -2.73 -2.00 23.22
N SER A 279 -3.98 -2.30 22.89
CA SER A 279 -4.80 -3.35 23.52
C SER A 279 -4.88 -4.59 22.63
N PRO A 280 -4.57 -5.80 23.15
CA PRO A 280 -4.72 -7.05 22.40
C PRO A 280 -6.14 -7.29 21.87
N GLU A 281 -7.16 -6.98 22.68
CA GLU A 281 -8.58 -7.13 22.28
C GLU A 281 -8.93 -6.22 21.09
N LYS A 282 -8.47 -4.96 21.12
CA LYS A 282 -8.69 -4.00 20.03
C LYS A 282 -7.87 -4.36 18.78
N ALA A 283 -6.68 -4.93 18.94
CA ALA A 283 -5.90 -5.44 17.83
C ALA A 283 -6.62 -6.60 17.11
N LEU A 284 -7.22 -7.53 17.87
CA LEU A 284 -8.03 -8.60 17.30
C LEU A 284 -9.29 -8.06 16.61
N SER A 285 -10.01 -7.12 17.25
CA SER A 285 -11.17 -6.44 16.64
C SER A 285 -10.79 -5.81 15.29
N ARG A 286 -9.65 -5.09 15.25
CA ARG A 286 -9.15 -4.45 14.02
C ARG A 286 -8.86 -5.48 12.93
N ALA A 287 -8.19 -6.59 13.26
CA ALA A 287 -7.89 -7.64 12.28
C ALA A 287 -9.16 -8.32 11.74
N LEU A 288 -10.15 -8.62 12.60
CA LEU A 288 -11.43 -9.22 12.20
C LEU A 288 -12.25 -8.31 11.28
N THR A 289 -12.31 -7.01 11.60
CA THR A 289 -13.02 -6.05 10.74
C THR A 289 -12.30 -5.82 9.41
N GLU A 290 -10.96 -5.93 9.38
CA GLU A 290 -10.17 -5.93 8.14
C GLU A 290 -10.51 -7.14 7.27
N VAL A 291 -10.62 -8.35 7.86
CA VAL A 291 -11.06 -9.56 7.14
C VAL A 291 -12.42 -9.32 6.47
N ALA A 292 -13.39 -8.74 7.18
CA ALA A 292 -14.71 -8.46 6.62
C ALA A 292 -14.66 -7.44 5.48
N GLN A 293 -13.82 -6.40 5.60
CA GLN A 293 -13.64 -5.40 4.55
C GLN A 293 -13.06 -6.01 3.27
N LEU A 294 -12.07 -6.88 3.41
CA LEU A 294 -11.35 -7.48 2.27
C LEU A 294 -12.08 -8.71 1.74
N GLY A 295 -12.71 -9.49 2.59
CA GLY A 295 -13.40 -10.72 2.23
C GLY A 295 -14.75 -10.51 1.54
N GLY A 296 -15.32 -9.30 1.54
CA GLY A 296 -16.63 -8.99 0.97
C GLY A 296 -17.69 -10.04 1.32
N ASP A 297 -17.66 -10.53 2.56
CA ASP A 297 -18.45 -11.64 3.10
C ASP A 297 -18.18 -13.01 2.44
N PHE A 298 -17.05 -13.15 1.72
CA PHE A 298 -16.63 -14.41 1.06
C PHE A 298 -17.63 -14.97 0.04
N ASN A 299 -18.52 -14.15 -0.50
CA ASN A 299 -19.58 -14.60 -1.40
C ASN A 299 -19.60 -13.86 -2.74
N THR A 300 -18.56 -13.12 -3.06
CA THR A 300 -18.45 -12.42 -4.34
C THR A 300 -17.38 -13.07 -5.20
N GLY A 301 -17.56 -13.10 -6.52
CA GLY A 301 -16.52 -13.47 -7.47
C GLY A 301 -15.51 -12.36 -7.71
N ALA A 302 -15.49 -11.32 -6.87
CA ALA A 302 -14.57 -10.21 -6.99
C ALA A 302 -13.24 -10.57 -6.35
N CYS A 303 -12.15 -10.33 -7.06
CA CYS A 303 -10.81 -10.34 -6.48
C CYS A 303 -10.61 -9.10 -5.61
N TYR A 304 -10.12 -9.30 -4.41
CA TYR A 304 -9.81 -8.21 -3.50
C TYR A 304 -8.37 -7.76 -3.66
N VAL A 305 -8.16 -6.46 -3.57
CA VAL A 305 -6.82 -5.95 -3.31
C VAL A 305 -6.46 -6.42 -1.90
N ALA A 306 -5.49 -7.32 -1.81
CA ALA A 306 -5.04 -7.83 -0.53
C ALA A 306 -4.61 -6.68 0.38
N SER A 307 -4.87 -6.81 1.68
CA SER A 307 -4.18 -6.03 2.72
C SER A 307 -2.66 -6.17 2.56
N GLY A 308 -1.85 -5.46 3.34
CA GLY A 308 -0.38 -5.61 3.31
C GLY A 308 0.17 -7.03 3.48
N LEU A 309 -0.65 -8.09 3.43
CA LEU A 309 -0.24 -9.49 3.46
C LEU A 309 -0.44 -10.17 2.10
N PRO A 310 0.43 -11.13 1.72
CA PRO A 310 0.36 -11.78 0.41
C PRO A 310 -0.89 -12.64 0.26
N LYS A 311 -1.42 -12.73 -0.96
CA LYS A 311 -2.46 -13.68 -1.31
C LYS A 311 -1.91 -15.11 -1.26
N LEU A 312 -2.58 -15.97 -0.50
CA LEU A 312 -2.32 -17.40 -0.44
C LEU A 312 -3.34 -18.10 -1.35
N ARG A 313 -2.87 -18.96 -2.26
CA ARG A 313 -3.72 -19.56 -3.30
C ARG A 313 -4.10 -21.00 -2.99
N ARG A 314 -3.28 -21.71 -2.20
CA ARG A 314 -3.46 -23.11 -1.84
C ARG A 314 -3.42 -23.26 -0.32
N VAL A 315 -4.22 -24.17 0.19
CA VAL A 315 -4.31 -24.41 1.63
C VAL A 315 -2.95 -24.82 2.22
N GLU A 316 -2.14 -25.56 1.46
CA GLU A 316 -0.81 -26.00 1.88
C GLU A 316 0.16 -24.81 2.12
N GLU A 317 -0.05 -23.70 1.45
CA GLU A 317 0.76 -22.50 1.63
C GLU A 317 0.53 -21.84 3.00
N THR A 318 -0.56 -22.19 3.67
CA THR A 318 -0.95 -21.64 4.99
C THR A 318 -0.34 -22.38 6.17
N ASP A 319 0.43 -23.47 5.95
CA ASP A 319 0.92 -24.35 7.01
C ASP A 319 1.71 -23.60 8.10
N PHE A 320 2.44 -22.58 7.74
CA PHE A 320 3.21 -21.77 8.72
C PHE A 320 2.30 -20.88 9.60
N ILE A 321 1.04 -20.67 9.21
CA ILE A 321 0.02 -19.92 9.96
C ILE A 321 -0.89 -20.90 10.72
N THR A 322 -1.39 -21.94 10.02
CA THR A 322 -2.39 -22.88 10.53
C THR A 322 -1.80 -23.98 11.44
N ARG A 323 -0.45 -24.16 11.40
CA ARG A 323 0.29 -25.05 12.30
C ARG A 323 1.25 -24.23 13.16
N PRO A 324 0.75 -23.50 14.17
CA PRO A 324 1.54 -22.59 14.96
C PRO A 324 2.59 -23.30 15.79
N SER A 325 3.63 -22.56 16.23
CA SER A 325 4.70 -23.07 17.10
C SER A 325 4.22 -23.42 18.52
N ALA A 326 3.20 -22.68 18.99
CA ALA A 326 2.53 -22.85 20.29
C ALA A 326 1.11 -22.28 20.18
N VAL A 327 0.26 -22.51 21.19
CA VAL A 327 -1.05 -21.87 21.31
C VAL A 327 -1.11 -21.13 22.63
N VAL A 328 -1.46 -19.85 22.56
CA VAL A 328 -1.51 -18.94 23.72
C VAL A 328 -2.91 -18.32 23.86
N ASP A 329 -3.19 -17.78 25.02
CA ASP A 329 -4.40 -16.98 25.26
C ASP A 329 -4.14 -15.51 24.92
N LEU A 330 -5.17 -14.82 24.47
CA LEU A 330 -5.09 -13.40 24.10
C LEU A 330 -4.59 -12.54 25.26
N SER A 331 -4.99 -12.87 26.49
CA SER A 331 -4.56 -12.19 27.73
C SER A 331 -3.07 -12.38 28.08
N SER A 332 -2.36 -13.27 27.39
CA SER A 332 -0.91 -13.44 27.58
C SER A 332 -0.06 -12.47 26.75
N LEU A 333 -0.67 -11.77 25.81
CA LEU A 333 0.01 -10.74 25.02
C LEU A 333 0.27 -9.50 25.88
N PRO A 334 1.31 -8.70 25.56
CA PRO A 334 1.50 -7.41 26.20
C PRO A 334 0.24 -6.54 26.08
N ASP A 335 -0.09 -5.81 27.12
CA ASP A 335 -1.15 -4.80 27.12
C ASP A 335 -0.53 -3.43 27.47
N LEU A 336 -0.52 -2.54 26.48
CA LEU A 336 0.00 -1.18 26.58
C LEU A 336 -1.12 -0.15 26.72
N SER A 337 -2.38 -0.61 26.81
CA SER A 337 -3.54 0.26 26.85
C SER A 337 -3.59 1.14 28.10
N HIS A 338 -4.06 2.37 27.93
CA HIS A 338 -4.24 3.33 29.00
C HIS A 338 -5.38 4.28 28.67
N PRO A 339 -6.14 4.82 29.64
CA PRO A 339 -7.20 5.81 29.38
C PRO A 339 -6.69 7.10 28.72
N ASN A 340 -5.44 7.48 28.96
CA ASN A 340 -4.78 8.63 28.35
C ASN A 340 -3.93 8.17 27.14
N ILE A 341 -4.30 8.62 25.94
CA ILE A 341 -3.64 8.26 24.67
C ILE A 341 -2.16 8.68 24.66
N ARG A 342 -1.80 9.80 25.30
CA ARG A 342 -0.39 10.21 25.41
C ARG A 342 0.45 9.12 26.08
N VAL A 343 -0.08 8.50 27.14
CA VAL A 343 0.63 7.41 27.84
C VAL A 343 0.76 6.18 26.94
N GLU A 344 -0.24 5.86 26.13
CA GLU A 344 -0.13 4.76 25.15
C GLU A 344 0.96 5.03 24.11
N ILE A 345 1.06 6.27 23.62
CA ILE A 345 2.14 6.67 22.71
C ILE A 345 3.50 6.48 23.42
N GLU A 346 3.65 6.96 24.66
CA GLU A 346 4.89 6.81 25.43
C GLU A 346 5.27 5.33 25.63
N ASN A 347 4.29 4.46 25.92
CA ASN A 347 4.50 3.02 26.03
C ASN A 347 4.99 2.41 24.69
N CYS A 348 4.35 2.79 23.58
CA CYS A 348 4.76 2.35 22.24
C CYS A 348 6.18 2.85 21.88
N LEU A 349 6.49 4.13 22.16
CA LEU A 349 7.82 4.69 21.93
C LEU A 349 8.91 3.96 22.73
N GLN A 350 8.64 3.61 24.00
CA GLN A 350 9.55 2.84 24.82
C GLN A 350 9.75 1.42 24.27
N ALA A 351 8.69 0.78 23.80
CA ALA A 351 8.77 -0.54 23.19
C ALA A 351 9.63 -0.54 21.93
N LEU A 352 9.43 0.44 21.05
CA LEU A 352 10.20 0.62 19.81
C LEU A 352 11.66 0.98 20.09
N ALA A 353 11.92 1.86 21.07
CA ALA A 353 13.26 2.29 21.45
C ALA A 353 14.13 1.12 21.94
N ARG A 354 13.55 0.08 22.57
CA ARG A 354 14.29 -1.15 22.96
C ARG A 354 14.84 -1.93 21.75
N ARG A 355 14.36 -1.61 20.55
CA ARG A 355 14.79 -2.18 19.27
C ARG A 355 15.49 -1.16 18.38
N ASP A 356 15.98 -0.08 18.98
CA ASP A 356 16.63 1.04 18.28
C ASP A 356 15.77 1.68 17.19
N LEU A 357 14.44 1.56 17.26
CA LEU A 357 13.50 2.18 16.33
C LEU A 357 13.07 3.55 16.88
N GLU A 358 13.33 4.60 16.11
CA GLU A 358 12.94 5.97 16.43
C GLU A 358 11.73 6.39 15.59
N VAL A 359 10.80 7.11 16.21
CA VAL A 359 9.56 7.57 15.59
C VAL A 359 9.66 9.05 15.27
N PHE A 360 9.49 9.37 14.00
CA PHE A 360 9.39 10.73 13.50
C PHE A 360 7.98 11.00 12.98
N VAL A 361 7.46 12.19 13.21
CA VAL A 361 6.15 12.60 12.72
C VAL A 361 6.24 13.94 12.00
N VAL A 362 5.63 14.00 10.83
CA VAL A 362 5.42 15.23 10.05
C VAL A 362 3.96 15.62 10.15
N GLU A 363 3.67 16.86 10.52
CA GLU A 363 2.30 17.36 10.54
C GLU A 363 1.81 17.64 9.11
N THR A 364 0.80 16.89 8.67
CA THR A 364 0.19 17.00 7.33
C THR A 364 -1.24 17.55 7.37
N THR A 365 -1.66 18.09 8.51
CA THR A 365 -2.99 18.67 8.72
C THR A 365 -3.33 19.69 7.62
N HIS A 366 -4.46 19.46 6.92
CA HIS A 366 -4.96 20.43 5.95
C HIS A 366 -5.48 21.67 6.68
N PRO A 367 -4.99 22.88 6.36
CA PRO A 367 -5.27 24.07 7.16
C PRO A 367 -6.78 24.39 7.27
N ASP A 368 -7.51 24.26 6.17
CA ASP A 368 -8.94 24.60 6.14
C ASP A 368 -9.80 23.55 6.86
N ILE A 369 -9.46 22.26 6.75
CA ILE A 369 -10.17 21.19 7.45
C ILE A 369 -9.84 21.23 8.94
N GLY A 370 -8.57 21.43 9.29
CA GLY A 370 -8.10 21.54 10.68
C GLY A 370 -8.44 20.31 11.53
N LEU A 371 -8.53 19.12 10.92
CA LEU A 371 -8.53 17.84 11.62
C LEU A 371 -7.09 17.31 11.62
N PRO A 372 -6.56 16.93 12.80
CA PRO A 372 -5.18 16.50 12.93
C PRO A 372 -4.85 15.34 11.97
N ALA A 373 -3.81 15.52 11.17
CA ALA A 373 -3.27 14.50 10.29
C ALA A 373 -1.74 14.53 10.34
N PHE A 374 -1.14 13.35 10.39
CA PHE A 374 0.31 13.19 10.50
C PHE A 374 0.81 12.12 9.55
N TYR A 375 2.08 12.24 9.18
CA TYR A 375 2.83 11.20 8.51
C TYR A 375 3.89 10.65 9.46
N THR A 376 3.71 9.39 9.86
CA THR A 376 4.62 8.68 10.77
C THR A 376 5.70 7.96 9.99
N ILE A 377 6.95 8.19 10.37
CA ILE A 377 8.15 7.62 9.76
C ILE A 377 8.94 6.88 10.85
N ILE A 378 9.23 5.60 10.64
CA ILE A 378 10.08 4.79 11.52
C ILE A 378 11.20 4.18 10.69
N PRO A 379 12.38 4.83 10.62
CA PRO A 379 13.54 4.27 9.91
C PRO A 379 13.91 2.89 10.46
N GLY A 380 14.00 1.89 9.59
CA GLY A 380 14.20 0.50 9.98
C GLY A 380 12.91 -0.34 10.02
N ALA A 381 11.73 0.27 9.84
CA ALA A 381 10.51 -0.50 9.62
C ALA A 381 10.57 -1.21 8.27
N HIS A 382 10.11 -2.47 8.24
CA HIS A 382 9.95 -3.25 7.01
C HIS A 382 8.56 -3.02 6.43
N PHE A 383 8.48 -2.98 5.10
CA PHE A 383 7.23 -2.92 4.36
C PHE A 383 7.25 -4.02 3.29
N ARG A 384 6.11 -4.61 3.03
CA ARG A 384 5.97 -5.70 2.05
C ARG A 384 6.33 -5.26 0.63
N GLU A 385 5.98 -4.04 0.28
CA GLU A 385 6.12 -3.46 -1.06
C GLU A 385 7.58 -3.21 -1.44
N ARG A 386 8.50 -3.21 -0.47
CA ARG A 386 9.94 -3.03 -0.74
C ARG A 386 10.59 -4.32 -1.20
N SER A 387 11.44 -4.24 -2.21
CA SER A 387 12.39 -5.29 -2.56
C SER A 387 13.36 -5.58 -1.41
N ARG A 388 13.80 -6.84 -1.28
CA ARG A 388 14.82 -7.25 -0.30
C ARG A 388 16.19 -6.68 -0.61
N ALA A 389 16.49 -6.48 -1.88
CA ALA A 389 17.77 -5.99 -2.38
C ALA A 389 17.83 -4.46 -2.47
N SER A 390 17.00 -3.75 -1.72
CA SER A 390 16.99 -2.29 -1.73
C SER A 390 18.20 -1.72 -0.96
N GLY A 391 18.76 -0.61 -1.46
CA GLY A 391 19.83 0.13 -0.82
C GLY A 391 19.74 1.63 -1.12
N VAL A 392 20.52 2.43 -0.40
CA VAL A 392 20.51 3.89 -0.57
C VAL A 392 20.80 4.28 -2.02
N ALA A 393 21.81 3.69 -2.64
CA ALA A 393 22.17 4.00 -4.04
C ALA A 393 21.03 3.66 -5.01
N MET A 394 20.33 2.56 -4.81
CA MET A 394 19.21 2.15 -5.68
C MET A 394 18.07 3.17 -5.63
N PHE A 395 17.65 3.60 -4.43
CA PHE A 395 16.60 4.61 -4.31
C PHE A 395 17.08 6.01 -4.77
N ALA A 396 18.35 6.35 -4.56
CA ALA A 396 18.94 7.58 -5.08
C ALA A 396 18.90 7.61 -6.62
N VAL A 397 19.24 6.53 -7.27
CA VAL A 397 19.20 6.36 -8.74
C VAL A 397 17.75 6.45 -9.24
N LYS A 398 16.80 5.80 -8.56
CA LYS A 398 15.37 5.91 -8.86
C LYS A 398 14.92 7.38 -8.78
N HIS A 399 15.23 8.05 -7.69
CA HIS A 399 14.89 9.45 -7.47
C HIS A 399 15.44 10.35 -8.60
N LEU A 400 16.71 10.21 -8.98
CA LEU A 400 17.31 10.96 -10.08
C LEU A 400 16.53 10.78 -11.39
N SER A 401 16.19 9.55 -11.73
CA SER A 401 15.47 9.23 -12.98
C SER A 401 14.01 9.69 -13.03
N GLU A 402 13.38 9.88 -11.85
CA GLU A 402 11.98 10.29 -11.72
C GLU A 402 11.81 11.80 -11.60
N GLN A 403 12.76 12.50 -10.94
CA GLN A 403 12.63 13.91 -10.59
C GLN A 403 13.36 14.87 -11.55
N LEU A 404 14.31 14.37 -12.33
CA LEU A 404 15.06 15.18 -13.28
C LEU A 404 14.56 14.99 -14.72
N GLU A 405 14.82 15.98 -15.57
CA GLU A 405 14.62 15.83 -17.01
C GLU A 405 15.50 14.69 -17.57
N PRO A 406 15.03 13.92 -18.56
CA PRO A 406 15.72 12.71 -19.01
C PRO A 406 17.20 12.87 -19.36
N ALA A 407 17.59 13.99 -19.97
CA ALA A 407 18.98 14.25 -20.35
C ALA A 407 19.85 14.52 -19.13
N GLU A 408 19.37 15.33 -18.17
CA GLU A 408 20.05 15.63 -16.92
C GLU A 408 20.14 14.37 -16.05
N ALA A 409 19.04 13.62 -15.91
CA ALA A 409 19.03 12.35 -15.20
C ALA A 409 20.07 11.39 -15.75
N PHE A 410 20.13 11.23 -17.08
CA PHE A 410 21.11 10.36 -17.74
C PHE A 410 22.54 10.75 -17.42
N ALA A 411 22.88 12.06 -17.46
CA ALA A 411 24.21 12.55 -17.12
C ALA A 411 24.58 12.24 -15.66
N ARG A 412 23.66 12.49 -14.73
CA ARG A 412 23.87 12.18 -13.30
C ARG A 412 24.01 10.67 -13.05
N LEU A 413 23.24 9.85 -13.75
CA LEU A 413 23.33 8.40 -13.66
C LEU A 413 24.67 7.88 -14.22
N ALA A 414 25.24 8.51 -15.24
CA ALA A 414 26.58 8.18 -15.72
C ALA A 414 27.67 8.47 -14.68
N GLU A 415 27.53 9.55 -13.90
CA GLU A 415 28.41 9.83 -12.76
C GLU A 415 28.28 8.74 -11.68
N VAL A 416 27.05 8.31 -11.38
CA VAL A 416 26.81 7.23 -10.41
C VAL A 416 27.37 5.90 -10.92
N ASP A 417 27.24 5.57 -12.21
CA ASP A 417 27.79 4.37 -12.81
C ASP A 417 29.33 4.30 -12.71
N ALA A 418 29.99 5.47 -12.82
CA ALA A 418 31.43 5.57 -12.61
C ALA A 418 31.85 5.35 -11.14
N LEU A 419 30.99 5.69 -10.18
CA LEU A 419 31.23 5.50 -8.74
C LEU A 419 30.86 4.08 -8.28
N LEU A 420 29.84 3.48 -8.88
CA LEU A 420 29.30 2.14 -8.58
C LEU A 420 29.18 1.31 -9.85
N PRO A 421 30.31 0.88 -10.44
CA PRO A 421 30.28 0.13 -11.70
C PRO A 421 29.61 -1.24 -11.53
N GLY A 422 28.90 -1.67 -12.59
CA GLY A 422 28.31 -3.01 -12.64
C GLY A 422 27.01 -3.18 -11.84
N LYS A 423 26.32 -2.12 -11.51
CA LYS A 423 25.01 -2.17 -10.83
C LYS A 423 23.89 -2.18 -11.87
N TYR A 424 23.08 -3.27 -11.87
CA TYR A 424 21.96 -3.43 -12.81
C TYR A 424 20.97 -2.26 -12.74
N PHE A 425 20.67 -1.75 -11.54
CA PHE A 425 19.70 -0.69 -11.35
C PHE A 425 20.15 0.64 -11.98
N VAL A 426 21.47 0.94 -12.01
CA VAL A 426 21.99 2.14 -12.69
C VAL A 426 21.74 2.01 -14.19
N ARG A 427 22.10 0.88 -14.80
CA ARG A 427 21.86 0.61 -16.22
C ARG A 427 20.37 0.62 -16.56
N PHE A 428 19.55 0.02 -15.70
CA PHE A 428 18.10 0.04 -15.87
C PHE A 428 17.54 1.48 -15.91
N HIS A 429 17.92 2.34 -14.96
CA HIS A 429 17.44 3.71 -14.91
C HIS A 429 18.03 4.59 -16.05
N MET A 430 19.23 4.32 -16.52
CA MET A 430 19.76 4.93 -17.75
C MET A 430 18.90 4.55 -18.97
N GLY A 431 18.47 3.29 -19.05
CA GLY A 431 17.52 2.82 -20.06
C GLY A 431 16.17 3.53 -19.99
N LEU A 432 15.65 3.77 -18.78
CA LEU A 432 14.42 4.54 -18.58
C LEU A 432 14.54 5.98 -19.09
N CYS A 433 15.67 6.64 -18.82
CA CYS A 433 15.92 7.99 -19.32
C CYS A 433 15.93 8.04 -20.86
N ARG A 434 16.55 7.05 -21.52
CA ARG A 434 16.53 6.94 -22.99
C ARG A 434 15.13 6.72 -23.53
N LEU A 435 14.38 5.81 -22.92
CA LEU A 435 13.01 5.52 -23.34
C LEU A 435 12.10 6.76 -23.19
N LYS A 436 12.20 7.47 -22.06
CA LYS A 436 11.47 8.74 -21.83
C LYS A 436 11.86 9.83 -22.83
N ALA A 437 13.10 9.84 -23.30
CA ALA A 437 13.58 10.76 -24.33
C ALA A 437 13.15 10.36 -25.76
N GLY A 438 12.35 9.29 -25.94
CA GLY A 438 11.94 8.81 -27.25
C GLY A 438 13.00 8.01 -28.00
N ASP A 439 14.02 7.47 -27.29
CA ASP A 439 15.06 6.60 -27.83
C ASP A 439 14.88 5.15 -27.32
N PRO A 440 13.90 4.39 -27.87
CA PRO A 440 13.66 3.02 -27.42
C PRO A 440 14.80 2.07 -27.78
N GLN A 441 15.60 2.36 -28.81
CA GLN A 441 16.77 1.56 -29.17
C GLN A 441 17.88 1.72 -28.14
N GLY A 442 18.19 2.95 -27.72
CA GLY A 442 19.14 3.22 -26.64
C GLY A 442 18.65 2.66 -25.30
N GLY A 443 17.35 2.79 -25.02
CA GLY A 443 16.72 2.18 -23.85
C GLY A 443 16.91 0.67 -23.80
N LEU A 444 16.61 -0.03 -24.91
CA LEU A 444 16.79 -1.48 -25.04
C LEU A 444 18.24 -1.92 -24.80
N ALA A 445 19.23 -1.16 -25.28
CA ALA A 445 20.63 -1.50 -25.05
C ALA A 445 20.95 -1.52 -23.54
N HIS A 446 20.57 -0.47 -22.81
CA HIS A 446 20.79 -0.39 -21.37
C HIS A 446 20.00 -1.42 -20.57
N PHE A 447 18.74 -1.74 -20.96
CA PHE A 447 17.96 -2.79 -20.28
C PHE A 447 18.61 -4.18 -20.48
N ARG A 448 19.18 -4.46 -21.63
CA ARG A 448 19.93 -5.70 -21.86
C ARG A 448 21.21 -5.76 -21.04
N GLU A 449 21.93 -4.63 -20.91
CA GLU A 449 23.07 -4.52 -19.99
C GLU A 449 22.64 -4.77 -18.55
N ALA A 450 21.53 -4.17 -18.10
CA ALA A 450 20.97 -4.41 -16.78
C ALA A 450 20.65 -5.89 -16.54
N LEU A 451 20.03 -6.55 -17.51
CA LEU A 451 19.71 -7.97 -17.42
C LEU A 451 20.97 -8.85 -17.36
N ALA A 452 22.04 -8.48 -18.10
CA ALA A 452 23.32 -9.19 -18.10
C ALA A 452 24.09 -9.06 -16.77
N LEU A 453 23.73 -8.07 -15.93
CA LEU A 453 24.28 -7.88 -14.60
C LEU A 453 23.54 -8.66 -13.50
N ASP A 454 22.70 -9.62 -13.89
CA ASP A 454 22.00 -10.57 -13.03
C ASP A 454 21.19 -9.90 -11.90
N PRO A 455 20.13 -9.14 -12.24
CA PRO A 455 19.26 -8.51 -11.24
C PRO A 455 18.60 -9.56 -10.36
N ASP A 456 18.30 -9.18 -9.11
CA ASP A 456 17.59 -10.04 -8.18
C ASP A 456 16.32 -10.63 -8.81
N PRO A 457 15.94 -11.87 -8.45
CA PRO A 457 14.75 -12.53 -9.00
C PRO A 457 13.45 -11.73 -8.83
N GLU A 458 13.36 -10.87 -7.80
CA GLU A 458 12.21 -10.00 -7.58
C GLU A 458 12.19 -8.80 -8.54
N GLU A 459 13.37 -8.37 -9.04
CA GLU A 459 13.55 -7.20 -9.92
C GLU A 459 13.62 -7.57 -11.41
N ALA A 460 14.10 -8.76 -11.71
CA ALA A 460 14.24 -9.22 -13.09
C ALA A 460 12.96 -9.11 -13.94
N PRO A 461 11.73 -9.42 -13.42
CA PRO A 461 10.48 -9.22 -14.15
C PRO A 461 10.28 -7.79 -14.63
N THR A 462 10.69 -6.80 -13.82
CA THR A 462 10.63 -5.38 -14.20
C THR A 462 11.52 -5.08 -15.38
N VAL A 463 12.75 -5.59 -15.40
CA VAL A 463 13.68 -5.41 -16.54
C VAL A 463 13.10 -6.04 -17.80
N TYR A 464 12.52 -7.26 -17.71
CA TYR A 464 11.86 -7.93 -18.84
C TYR A 464 10.66 -7.13 -19.37
N SER A 465 9.85 -6.54 -18.50
CA SER A 465 8.72 -5.70 -18.88
C SER A 465 9.18 -4.49 -19.70
N TYR A 466 10.24 -3.80 -19.26
CA TYR A 466 10.76 -2.62 -19.97
C TYR A 466 11.49 -2.98 -21.27
N ILE A 467 12.16 -4.13 -21.36
CA ILE A 467 12.66 -4.67 -22.64
C ILE A 467 11.49 -4.89 -23.60
N GLY A 468 10.40 -5.52 -23.12
CA GLY A 468 9.19 -5.73 -23.91
C GLY A 468 8.56 -4.40 -24.35
N SER A 469 8.51 -3.42 -23.47
CA SER A 469 7.99 -2.08 -23.79
C SER A 469 8.83 -1.37 -24.86
N ALA A 470 10.17 -1.37 -24.73
CA ALA A 470 11.05 -0.78 -25.73
C ALA A 470 10.92 -1.46 -27.10
N LEU A 471 10.84 -2.78 -27.13
CA LEU A 471 10.62 -3.56 -28.37
C LEU A 471 9.23 -3.29 -28.97
N LYS A 472 8.20 -3.13 -28.14
CA LYS A 472 6.84 -2.73 -28.58
C LYS A 472 6.86 -1.36 -29.27
N GLU A 473 7.54 -0.36 -28.69
CA GLU A 473 7.68 0.97 -29.31
C GLU A 473 8.34 0.91 -30.70
N MET A 474 9.26 -0.05 -30.89
CA MET A 474 9.90 -0.30 -32.18
C MET A 474 9.10 -1.26 -33.09
N SER A 475 7.89 -1.65 -32.72
CA SER A 475 7.04 -2.63 -33.42
C SER A 475 7.69 -4.03 -33.59
N ARG A 476 8.67 -4.39 -32.77
CA ARG A 476 9.37 -5.68 -32.76
C ARG A 476 8.63 -6.69 -31.86
N TYR A 477 7.36 -6.95 -32.17
CA TYR A 477 6.43 -7.66 -31.28
C TYR A 477 6.85 -9.10 -30.98
N GLU A 478 7.45 -9.82 -31.95
CA GLU A 478 7.89 -11.20 -31.74
C GLU A 478 9.03 -11.28 -30.73
N GLU A 479 10.01 -10.40 -30.85
CA GLU A 479 11.09 -10.33 -29.88
C GLU A 479 10.58 -9.88 -28.49
N ALA A 480 9.64 -8.92 -28.44
CA ALA A 480 9.01 -8.49 -27.20
C ALA A 480 8.37 -9.69 -26.47
N LEU A 481 7.60 -10.51 -27.19
CA LEU A 481 6.96 -11.71 -26.65
C LEU A 481 7.97 -12.70 -26.05
N ALA A 482 9.17 -12.85 -26.65
CA ALA A 482 10.20 -13.74 -26.13
C ALA A 482 10.69 -13.31 -24.74
N PHE A 483 10.93 -12.01 -24.52
CA PHE A 483 11.35 -11.46 -23.22
C PHE A 483 10.19 -11.40 -22.21
N LEU A 484 9.02 -10.94 -22.63
CA LEU A 484 7.85 -10.84 -21.77
C LEU A 484 7.43 -12.20 -21.18
N ARG A 485 7.50 -13.28 -21.96
CA ARG A 485 7.26 -14.64 -21.47
C ARG A 485 8.27 -15.10 -20.42
N GLN A 486 9.50 -14.58 -20.47
CA GLN A 486 10.49 -14.82 -19.40
C GLN A 486 10.08 -14.12 -18.11
N GLY A 487 9.71 -12.84 -18.20
CA GLY A 487 9.21 -12.08 -17.07
C GLY A 487 7.96 -12.72 -16.45
N ALA A 488 6.97 -13.13 -17.27
CA ALA A 488 5.76 -13.81 -16.81
C ALA A 488 6.03 -15.19 -16.14
N ARG A 489 7.13 -15.86 -16.47
CA ARG A 489 7.54 -17.10 -15.78
C ARG A 489 8.13 -16.83 -14.40
N LEU A 490 8.87 -15.74 -14.26
CA LEU A 490 9.45 -15.32 -12.96
C LEU A 490 8.37 -14.77 -12.02
N ASP A 491 7.48 -13.95 -12.56
CA ASP A 491 6.34 -13.42 -11.82
C ASP A 491 5.05 -13.50 -12.67
N PRO A 492 4.23 -14.55 -12.47
CA PRO A 492 3.00 -14.76 -13.23
C PRO A 492 1.85 -13.84 -12.83
N GLU A 493 2.04 -12.95 -11.85
CA GLU A 493 1.02 -12.02 -11.37
C GLU A 493 1.19 -10.58 -11.89
N ARG A 494 2.19 -10.32 -12.71
CA ARG A 494 2.49 -9.02 -13.30
C ARG A 494 1.47 -8.66 -14.39
N THR A 495 0.48 -7.86 -14.04
CA THR A 495 -0.56 -7.37 -14.97
C THR A 495 0.03 -6.58 -16.13
N ASP A 496 1.08 -5.77 -15.89
CA ASP A 496 1.78 -5.01 -16.92
C ASP A 496 2.42 -5.92 -17.99
N ILE A 497 3.03 -7.03 -17.58
CA ILE A 497 3.62 -8.00 -18.51
C ILE A 497 2.54 -8.69 -19.35
N HIS A 498 1.46 -9.16 -18.71
CA HIS A 498 0.36 -9.80 -19.44
C HIS A 498 -0.35 -8.82 -20.39
N ASN A 499 -0.52 -7.56 -20.00
CA ASN A 499 -1.04 -6.51 -20.87
C ASN A 499 -0.15 -6.31 -22.11
N LEU A 500 1.18 -6.21 -21.93
CA LEU A 500 2.12 -6.09 -23.05
C LEU A 500 2.09 -7.34 -23.96
N ILE A 501 1.98 -8.54 -23.40
CA ILE A 501 1.82 -9.79 -24.17
C ILE A 501 0.54 -9.73 -25.00
N GLY A 502 -0.59 -9.34 -24.39
CA GLY A 502 -1.87 -9.19 -25.08
C GLY A 502 -1.80 -8.18 -26.22
N PHE A 503 -1.19 -7.02 -25.97
CA PHE A 503 -0.99 -5.98 -26.98
C PHE A 503 -0.11 -6.48 -28.16
N CYS A 504 1.00 -7.18 -27.89
CA CYS A 504 1.87 -7.69 -28.94
C CYS A 504 1.15 -8.73 -29.82
N HIS A 505 0.39 -9.65 -29.23
CA HIS A 505 -0.42 -10.62 -29.97
C HIS A 505 -1.52 -9.92 -30.78
N PHE A 506 -2.22 -8.94 -30.19
CA PHE A 506 -3.21 -8.16 -30.91
C PHE A 506 -2.64 -7.47 -32.17
N LYS A 507 -1.46 -6.84 -32.04
CA LYS A 507 -0.77 -6.18 -33.18
C LYS A 507 -0.34 -7.14 -34.28
N ARG A 508 -0.15 -8.42 -33.94
CA ARG A 508 0.15 -9.49 -34.90
C ARG A 508 -1.10 -10.13 -35.50
N GLY A 509 -2.31 -9.71 -35.08
CA GLY A 509 -3.58 -10.32 -35.50
C GLY A 509 -3.86 -11.67 -34.85
N GLU A 510 -3.13 -12.04 -33.80
CA GLU A 510 -3.25 -13.29 -33.07
C GLU A 510 -4.27 -13.13 -31.93
N HIS A 511 -5.56 -13.06 -32.27
CA HIS A 511 -6.62 -12.68 -31.34
C HIS A 511 -6.84 -13.69 -30.20
N ALA A 512 -6.69 -14.99 -30.44
CA ALA A 512 -6.87 -16.00 -29.39
C ALA A 512 -5.81 -15.88 -28.26
N PRO A 513 -4.49 -15.85 -28.53
CA PRO A 513 -3.51 -15.61 -27.48
C PRO A 513 -3.59 -14.19 -26.90
N ALA A 514 -4.04 -13.18 -27.66
CA ALA A 514 -4.29 -11.85 -27.11
C ALA A 514 -5.44 -11.86 -26.07
N ALA A 515 -6.56 -12.51 -26.39
CA ALA A 515 -7.68 -12.68 -25.47
C ALA A 515 -7.25 -13.43 -24.20
N ALA A 516 -6.48 -14.50 -24.32
CA ALA A 516 -5.97 -15.24 -23.17
C ALA A 516 -5.09 -14.37 -22.24
N ALA A 517 -4.25 -13.49 -22.81
CA ALA A 517 -3.40 -12.60 -22.05
C ALA A 517 -4.21 -11.51 -21.33
N PHE A 518 -5.17 -10.85 -22.01
CA PHE A 518 -6.06 -9.87 -21.39
C PHE A 518 -7.03 -10.51 -20.38
N GLN A 519 -7.50 -11.74 -20.63
CA GLN A 519 -8.25 -12.52 -19.64
C GLN A 519 -7.43 -12.68 -18.35
N ARG A 520 -6.13 -12.97 -18.47
CA ARG A 520 -5.26 -13.07 -17.31
C ARG A 520 -5.11 -11.73 -16.57
N VAL A 521 -5.05 -10.59 -17.30
CA VAL A 521 -5.04 -9.26 -16.66
C VAL A 521 -6.31 -9.03 -15.85
N VAL A 522 -7.50 -9.26 -16.42
CA VAL A 522 -8.77 -9.02 -15.71
C VAL A 522 -9.04 -10.02 -14.57
N GLU A 523 -8.42 -11.20 -14.59
CA GLU A 523 -8.39 -12.12 -13.45
C GLU A 523 -7.55 -11.59 -12.29
N LEU A 524 -6.42 -10.94 -12.61
CA LEU A 524 -5.50 -10.36 -11.62
C LEU A 524 -6.00 -9.00 -11.11
N ASP A 525 -6.56 -8.20 -12.01
CA ASP A 525 -7.15 -6.89 -11.72
C ASP A 525 -8.52 -6.75 -12.38
N PRO A 526 -9.60 -7.22 -11.73
CA PRO A 526 -10.96 -7.09 -12.23
C PRO A 526 -11.45 -5.64 -12.38
N SER A 527 -10.74 -4.67 -11.79
CA SER A 527 -11.09 -3.25 -11.86
C SER A 527 -10.51 -2.53 -13.09
N SER A 528 -9.67 -3.19 -13.87
CA SER A 528 -9.07 -2.62 -15.08
C SER A 528 -10.09 -2.50 -16.22
N ALA A 529 -10.77 -1.35 -16.29
CA ALA A 529 -11.75 -1.06 -17.33
C ALA A 529 -11.19 -1.21 -18.74
N ILE A 530 -9.95 -0.73 -18.96
CA ILE A 530 -9.31 -0.77 -20.28
C ILE A 530 -9.01 -2.21 -20.71
N ASP A 531 -8.64 -3.10 -19.79
CA ASP A 531 -8.31 -4.48 -20.15
C ASP A 531 -9.55 -5.34 -20.36
N HIS A 532 -10.67 -5.07 -19.67
CA HIS A 532 -11.96 -5.61 -20.06
C HIS A 532 -12.34 -5.20 -21.49
N ALA A 533 -12.13 -3.93 -21.87
CA ALA A 533 -12.40 -3.47 -23.22
C ALA A 533 -11.47 -4.12 -24.26
N ASN A 534 -10.17 -4.27 -23.95
CA ASN A 534 -9.19 -4.96 -24.81
C ASN A 534 -9.53 -6.43 -24.99
N LEU A 535 -9.95 -7.12 -23.93
CA LEU A 535 -10.46 -8.48 -23.99
C LEU A 535 -11.67 -8.57 -24.93
N GLY A 536 -12.64 -7.65 -24.78
CA GLY A 536 -13.83 -7.56 -25.63
C GLY A 536 -13.48 -7.41 -27.11
N VAL A 537 -12.48 -6.59 -27.46
CA VAL A 537 -12.03 -6.41 -28.87
C VAL A 537 -11.53 -7.73 -29.44
N ASN A 538 -10.76 -8.50 -28.69
CA ASN A 538 -10.19 -9.76 -29.18
C ASN A 538 -11.26 -10.86 -29.27
N LEU A 539 -12.17 -10.95 -28.28
CA LEU A 539 -13.31 -11.88 -28.33
C LEU A 539 -14.24 -11.58 -29.53
N GLN A 540 -14.50 -10.30 -29.81
CA GLN A 540 -15.29 -9.89 -30.98
C GLN A 540 -14.61 -10.33 -32.28
N ALA A 541 -13.30 -10.17 -32.42
CA ALA A 541 -12.55 -10.61 -33.58
C ALA A 541 -12.57 -12.14 -33.75
N LEU A 542 -12.74 -12.91 -32.66
CA LEU A 542 -12.92 -14.37 -32.68
C LEU A 542 -14.37 -14.80 -32.96
N GLY A 543 -15.31 -13.86 -33.07
CA GLY A 543 -16.73 -14.15 -33.27
C GLY A 543 -17.52 -14.44 -32.00
N GLU A 544 -16.90 -14.30 -30.82
CA GLU A 544 -17.50 -14.54 -29.50
C GLU A 544 -18.30 -13.31 -29.03
N SER A 545 -19.33 -12.93 -29.80
CA SER A 545 -20.04 -11.65 -29.67
C SER A 545 -20.72 -11.45 -28.30
N GLU A 546 -21.28 -12.49 -27.69
CA GLU A 546 -21.94 -12.40 -26.39
C GLU A 546 -20.92 -12.11 -25.26
N GLN A 547 -19.78 -12.81 -25.27
CA GLN A 547 -18.70 -12.59 -24.29
C GLN A 547 -18.07 -11.21 -24.49
N ALA A 548 -17.86 -10.80 -25.75
CA ALA A 548 -17.36 -9.46 -26.07
C ALA A 548 -18.29 -8.35 -25.53
N ALA A 549 -19.61 -8.50 -25.74
CA ALA A 549 -20.60 -7.55 -25.23
C ALA A 549 -20.60 -7.49 -23.69
N ALA A 550 -20.45 -8.63 -23.02
CA ALA A 550 -20.31 -8.67 -21.55
C ALA A 550 -19.06 -7.91 -21.07
N CYS A 551 -17.91 -8.14 -21.71
CA CYS A 551 -16.67 -7.41 -21.41
C CYS A 551 -16.80 -5.90 -21.63
N TYR A 552 -17.43 -5.46 -22.71
CA TYR A 552 -17.67 -4.03 -22.95
C TYR A 552 -18.61 -3.41 -21.91
N ARG A 553 -19.68 -4.12 -21.49
CA ARG A 553 -20.57 -3.64 -20.42
C ARG A 553 -19.81 -3.48 -19.11
N THR A 554 -18.97 -4.45 -18.75
CA THR A 554 -18.11 -4.37 -17.56
C THR A 554 -17.17 -3.19 -17.66
N ALA A 555 -16.46 -3.03 -18.78
CA ALA A 555 -15.56 -1.90 -19.03
C ALA A 555 -16.28 -0.55 -18.84
N LEU A 556 -17.45 -0.38 -19.44
CA LEU A 556 -18.24 0.85 -19.36
C LEU A 556 -18.87 1.10 -17.98
N SER A 557 -19.14 0.06 -17.22
CA SER A 557 -19.59 0.18 -15.82
C SER A 557 -18.46 0.68 -14.90
N LEU A 558 -17.22 0.30 -15.20
CA LEU A 558 -16.02 0.75 -14.47
C LEU A 558 -15.58 2.14 -14.93
N ASP A 559 -15.54 2.36 -16.23
CA ASP A 559 -15.22 3.66 -16.83
C ASP A 559 -16.09 3.93 -18.08
N ALA A 560 -17.09 4.79 -17.90
CA ALA A 560 -17.98 5.21 -18.98
C ALA A 560 -17.27 6.03 -20.08
N GLY A 561 -16.02 6.46 -19.88
CA GLY A 561 -15.23 7.25 -20.83
C GLY A 561 -14.58 6.43 -21.95
N ILE A 562 -14.62 5.09 -21.91
CA ILE A 562 -13.99 4.25 -22.94
C ILE A 562 -14.84 4.23 -24.23
N GLU A 563 -14.59 5.19 -25.10
CA GLU A 563 -15.41 5.39 -26.30
C GLU A 563 -15.41 4.23 -27.30
N PHE A 564 -14.27 3.55 -27.49
CA PHE A 564 -14.22 2.41 -28.40
C PHE A 564 -15.04 1.22 -27.87
N ALA A 565 -15.10 1.00 -26.56
CA ALA A 565 -15.94 -0.02 -25.95
C ALA A 565 -17.42 0.28 -26.19
N ARG A 566 -17.84 1.55 -26.06
CA ARG A 566 -19.21 1.98 -26.34
C ARG A 566 -19.59 1.77 -27.80
N ARG A 567 -18.72 2.16 -28.74
CA ARG A 567 -18.97 1.97 -30.19
C ARG A 567 -19.07 0.49 -30.54
N ASN A 568 -18.17 -0.34 -30.00
CA ASN A 568 -18.15 -1.76 -30.29
C ASN A 568 -19.36 -2.48 -29.70
N LEU A 569 -19.78 -2.11 -28.47
CA LEU A 569 -20.99 -2.65 -27.86
C LEU A 569 -22.25 -2.31 -28.69
N ALA A 570 -22.37 -1.07 -29.13
CA ALA A 570 -23.48 -0.65 -29.99
C ALA A 570 -23.50 -1.41 -31.34
N ALA A 571 -22.32 -1.70 -31.91
CA ALA A 571 -22.20 -2.49 -33.15
C ALA A 571 -22.62 -3.97 -32.97
N LEU A 572 -22.58 -4.49 -31.74
CA LEU A 572 -23.03 -5.85 -31.39
C LEU A 572 -24.54 -5.90 -31.05
N GLY A 573 -25.27 -4.77 -31.15
CA GLY A 573 -26.72 -4.70 -30.89
C GLY A 573 -27.08 -4.61 -29.40
N GLY A 574 -26.15 -4.15 -28.57
CA GLY A 574 -26.29 -3.98 -27.13
C GLY A 574 -26.49 -2.55 -26.68
#